data_69c51f5b911bdc6a17da40b1ef32cbe6
#
_entry.id   69c51f5b911bdc6a17da40b1ef32cbe6
#
_cell.length_a   1.000
_cell.length_b   1.000
_cell.length_c   1.000
_cell.angle_alpha   90.00
_cell.angle_beta   90.00
_cell.angle_gamma   90.00
#
_symmetry.space_group_name_H-M   'P 1'
#
loop_
_entity.id
_entity.type
_entity.pdbx_description
1 polymer ?
#
loop_
_entity_poly.entity_id
_entity_poly.type
_entity_poly.pdbx_seq_one_letter_code
_entity_poly.pdbx_strand_id
1 'polypeptide(L)'
;MSFVTASGKTSAKHAPKPATWAYAEDFVAEPEAAAAARESAAPLGITSVGRGSAATLTFLARAVQARAVVEIGTGAGVSGLALFAGMRPDGILTSVDTEPAHQQAARKAFLSVGIPTQRFRLISGDALHVLPRLSDGAYDLVFVDGDPMEYPEYVEQGIRLLRHGGLIALDNALLGDRIADPGQNDEETESVRAALELVRDHDDLVTTLLPVGDGLLVAAKR
;
A
#
# COMPACT_ATOMS: atom_id res chain seq x y z
N MET A 1 26.31 -14.54 -17.78
CA MET A 1 26.93 -14.86 -16.48
C MET A 1 25.88 -15.62 -15.68
N SER A 2 26.12 -16.90 -15.40
CA SER A 2 25.15 -17.77 -14.74
C SER A 2 25.03 -17.42 -13.26
N PHE A 3 23.84 -16.99 -12.83
CA PHE A 3 23.55 -16.85 -11.42
C PHE A 3 23.27 -18.22 -10.82
N VAL A 4 24.13 -18.59 -9.88
CA VAL A 4 24.02 -19.79 -9.04
C VAL A 4 22.79 -19.61 -8.15
N THR A 5 21.81 -20.49 -8.28
CA THR A 5 20.71 -20.66 -7.34
C THR A 5 21.29 -21.15 -6.00
N ALA A 6 21.52 -20.23 -5.07
CA ALA A 6 21.82 -20.59 -3.70
C ALA A 6 20.53 -21.03 -3.02
N SER A 7 20.26 -22.33 -2.98
CA SER A 7 19.32 -22.96 -2.05
C SER A 7 19.86 -22.76 -0.62
N GLY A 8 19.65 -21.55 -0.10
CA GLY A 8 19.92 -21.21 1.28
C GLY A 8 18.82 -21.77 2.17
N LYS A 9 19.03 -22.92 2.79
CA LYS A 9 18.26 -23.34 3.97
C LYS A 9 18.43 -22.26 5.04
N THR A 10 17.50 -21.31 5.10
CA THR A 10 17.39 -20.38 6.22
C THR A 10 17.20 -21.22 7.47
N SER A 11 18.15 -21.14 8.39
CA SER A 11 18.12 -21.93 9.62
C SER A 11 16.85 -21.61 10.39
N ALA A 12 15.92 -22.56 10.48
CA ALA A 12 14.68 -22.45 11.21
C ALA A 12 14.86 -22.05 12.71
N LYS A 13 16.09 -22.06 13.19
CA LYS A 13 16.47 -21.66 14.56
C LYS A 13 16.40 -20.15 14.83
N HIS A 14 16.25 -19.29 13.81
CA HIS A 14 16.24 -17.84 13.95
C HIS A 14 14.98 -17.17 13.43
N ALA A 15 13.96 -17.92 13.00
CA ALA A 15 12.67 -17.33 12.64
C ALA A 15 12.06 -16.67 13.88
N PRO A 16 11.61 -15.39 13.78
CA PRO A 16 10.93 -14.73 14.88
C PRO A 16 9.67 -15.48 15.30
N LYS A 17 9.38 -15.49 16.59
CA LYS A 17 8.17 -16.10 17.14
C LYS A 17 6.96 -15.22 16.79
N PRO A 18 5.72 -15.79 16.76
CA PRO A 18 4.50 -14.99 16.54
C PRO A 18 4.37 -13.78 17.47
N ALA A 19 4.75 -13.93 18.75
CA ALA A 19 4.75 -12.81 19.70
C ALA A 19 5.74 -11.68 19.33
N THR A 20 6.84 -11.99 18.63
CA THR A 20 7.79 -10.98 18.16
C THR A 20 7.20 -10.20 16.98
N TRP A 21 6.50 -10.88 16.10
CA TRP A 21 5.78 -10.24 14.99
C TRP A 21 4.65 -9.35 15.51
N ALA A 22 3.83 -9.85 16.45
CA ALA A 22 2.77 -9.06 17.09
C ALA A 22 3.34 -7.80 17.79
N TYR A 23 4.48 -7.94 18.48
CA TYR A 23 5.15 -6.79 19.09
C TYR A 23 5.61 -5.75 18.05
N ALA A 24 6.16 -6.20 16.92
CA ALA A 24 6.59 -5.30 15.86
C ALA A 24 5.40 -4.60 15.17
N GLU A 25 4.30 -5.32 14.97
CA GLU A 25 3.06 -4.80 14.38
C GLU A 25 2.42 -3.71 15.26
N ASP A 26 2.46 -3.89 16.59
CA ASP A 26 1.91 -2.96 17.57
C ASP A 26 2.93 -1.94 18.11
N PHE A 27 4.16 -1.90 17.58
CA PHE A 27 5.24 -1.05 18.10
C PHE A 27 4.92 0.45 18.06
N VAL A 28 4.23 0.87 17.01
CA VAL A 28 3.71 2.24 16.88
C VAL A 28 2.23 2.24 17.26
N ALA A 29 1.87 2.99 18.29
CA ALA A 29 0.49 3.11 18.74
C ALA A 29 -0.39 3.68 17.61
N GLU A 30 -1.53 3.03 17.35
CA GLU A 30 -2.49 3.51 16.37
C GLU A 30 -3.15 4.80 16.86
N PRO A 31 -3.16 5.89 16.05
CA PRO A 31 -3.88 7.12 16.41
C PRO A 31 -5.38 6.88 16.57
N GLU A 32 -6.02 7.60 17.50
CA GLU A 32 -7.46 7.45 17.79
C GLU A 32 -8.33 7.60 16.53
N ALA A 33 -8.02 8.54 15.66
CA ALA A 33 -8.76 8.72 14.41
C ALA A 33 -8.63 7.54 13.43
N ALA A 34 -7.45 6.89 13.38
CA ALA A 34 -7.24 5.70 12.57
C ALA A 34 -8.00 4.49 13.16
N ALA A 35 -8.01 4.33 14.49
CA ALA A 35 -8.81 3.32 15.18
C ALA A 35 -10.31 3.52 14.91
N ALA A 36 -10.83 4.76 15.01
CA ALA A 36 -12.23 5.07 14.70
C ALA A 36 -12.57 4.83 13.22
N ALA A 37 -11.64 5.13 12.30
CA ALA A 37 -11.80 4.81 10.88
C ALA A 37 -11.88 3.29 10.66
N ARG A 38 -11.01 2.52 11.31
CA ARG A 38 -11.00 1.04 11.27
C ARG A 38 -12.30 0.44 11.82
N GLU A 39 -12.82 0.98 12.92
CA GLU A 39 -14.14 0.58 13.45
C GLU A 39 -15.26 0.84 12.46
N SER A 40 -15.21 1.96 11.74
CA SER A 40 -16.19 2.31 10.71
C SER A 40 -16.09 1.47 9.44
N ALA A 41 -14.97 0.79 9.22
CA ALA A 41 -14.73 -0.11 8.08
C ALA A 41 -15.50 -1.43 8.20
N ALA A 42 -15.62 -1.99 9.42
CA ALA A 42 -16.20 -3.30 9.65
C ALA A 42 -17.64 -3.45 9.12
N PRO A 43 -18.59 -2.49 9.36
CA PRO A 43 -19.94 -2.57 8.80
C PRO A 43 -19.99 -2.46 7.28
N LEU A 44 -18.92 -1.97 6.66
CA LEU A 44 -18.81 -1.82 5.20
C LEU A 44 -18.12 -3.04 4.55
N GLY A 45 -17.73 -4.05 5.34
CA GLY A 45 -17.01 -5.22 4.85
C GLY A 45 -15.57 -4.95 4.43
N ILE A 46 -14.98 -3.83 4.87
CA ILE A 46 -13.62 -3.43 4.51
C ILE A 46 -12.62 -4.05 5.49
N THR A 47 -11.60 -4.70 4.95
CA THR A 47 -10.38 -5.04 5.69
C THR A 47 -9.40 -3.88 5.53
N SER A 48 -9.10 -3.18 6.61
CA SER A 48 -8.15 -2.05 6.57
C SER A 48 -6.71 -2.56 6.73
N VAL A 49 -5.75 -1.82 6.18
CA VAL A 49 -4.31 -2.10 6.33
C VAL A 49 -3.92 -2.38 7.78
N GLY A 50 -2.93 -3.26 8.00
CA GLY A 50 -2.36 -3.56 9.31
C GLY A 50 -1.78 -2.30 9.98
N ARG A 51 -1.59 -2.33 11.31
CA ARG A 51 -0.99 -1.20 12.05
C ARG A 51 0.46 -0.97 11.65
N GLY A 52 1.22 -2.04 11.46
CA GLY A 52 2.59 -1.98 10.98
C GLY A 52 2.69 -1.42 9.56
N SER A 53 1.79 -1.85 8.64
CA SER A 53 1.68 -1.29 7.29
C SER A 53 1.34 0.22 7.35
N ALA A 54 0.37 0.64 8.17
CA ALA A 54 0.00 2.04 8.34
C ALA A 54 1.18 2.89 8.89
N ALA A 55 1.89 2.39 9.91
CA ALA A 55 3.09 3.05 10.44
C ALA A 55 4.20 3.17 9.37
N THR A 56 4.37 2.12 8.56
CA THR A 56 5.34 2.11 7.45
C THR A 56 4.95 3.11 6.37
N LEU A 57 3.67 3.22 5.99
CA LEU A 57 3.20 4.23 5.04
C LEU A 57 3.47 5.66 5.54
N THR A 58 3.24 5.92 6.84
CA THR A 58 3.60 7.20 7.46
C THR A 58 5.09 7.48 7.34
N PHE A 59 5.94 6.50 7.64
CA PHE A 59 7.38 6.63 7.52
C PHE A 59 7.82 6.87 6.07
N LEU A 60 7.31 6.11 5.10
CA LEU A 60 7.64 6.24 3.68
C LEU A 60 7.25 7.62 3.14
N ALA A 61 6.01 8.06 3.41
CA ALA A 61 5.54 9.39 3.00
C ALA A 61 6.41 10.51 3.60
N ARG A 62 6.85 10.36 4.86
CA ARG A 62 7.77 11.30 5.51
C ARG A 62 9.17 11.27 4.90
N ALA A 63 9.71 10.07 4.64
CA ALA A 63 11.06 9.88 4.10
C ALA A 63 11.24 10.55 2.73
N VAL A 64 10.24 10.42 1.83
CA VAL A 64 10.27 11.07 0.51
C VAL A 64 9.71 12.49 0.52
N GLN A 65 9.28 12.99 1.71
CA GLN A 65 8.63 14.30 1.85
C GLN A 65 7.45 14.48 0.90
N ALA A 66 6.59 13.48 0.83
CA ALA A 66 5.54 13.36 -0.16
C ALA A 66 4.60 14.58 -0.18
N ARG A 67 4.36 15.09 -1.40
CA ARG A 67 3.39 16.17 -1.71
C ARG A 67 2.27 15.68 -2.60
N ALA A 68 2.56 14.78 -3.52
CA ALA A 68 1.60 14.21 -4.44
C ALA A 68 1.57 12.69 -4.25
N VAL A 69 0.45 12.18 -3.73
CA VAL A 69 0.26 10.75 -3.44
C VAL A 69 -0.97 10.26 -4.19
N VAL A 70 -0.85 9.05 -4.77
CA VAL A 70 -1.99 8.29 -5.30
C VAL A 70 -2.23 7.08 -4.40
N GLU A 71 -3.47 6.80 -4.12
CA GLU A 71 -3.94 5.62 -3.40
C GLU A 71 -5.00 4.90 -4.23
N ILE A 72 -4.84 3.61 -4.38
CA ILE A 72 -5.78 2.71 -5.04
C ILE A 72 -6.40 1.83 -3.96
N GLY A 73 -7.71 1.97 -3.72
CA GLY A 73 -8.39 1.44 -2.56
C GLY A 73 -8.43 2.46 -1.42
N THR A 74 -9.53 3.24 -1.35
CA THR A 74 -9.72 4.27 -0.31
C THR A 74 -10.12 3.66 1.03
N GLY A 75 -10.94 2.60 0.99
CA GLY A 75 -11.54 2.00 2.15
C GLY A 75 -12.19 3.03 3.07
N ALA A 76 -12.09 2.84 4.38
CA ALA A 76 -12.58 3.80 5.38
C ALA A 76 -11.57 4.93 5.70
N GLY A 77 -10.42 4.99 5.01
CA GLY A 77 -9.42 6.05 5.12
C GLY A 77 -8.31 5.81 6.14
N VAL A 78 -8.12 4.58 6.62
CA VAL A 78 -7.04 4.25 7.57
C VAL A 78 -5.67 4.51 6.95
N SER A 79 -5.41 3.97 5.76
CA SER A 79 -4.19 4.18 4.97
C SER A 79 -4.02 5.66 4.60
N GLY A 80 -5.09 6.32 4.16
CA GLY A 80 -5.08 7.74 3.85
C GLY A 80 -4.69 8.62 5.04
N LEU A 81 -5.18 8.32 6.26
CA LEU A 81 -4.77 9.01 7.50
C LEU A 81 -3.28 8.79 7.78
N ALA A 82 -2.78 7.56 7.61
CA ALA A 82 -1.37 7.24 7.78
C ALA A 82 -0.49 8.00 6.76
N LEU A 83 -0.90 8.04 5.50
CA LEU A 83 -0.22 8.82 4.46
C LEU A 83 -0.19 10.31 4.82
N PHE A 84 -1.31 10.91 5.22
CA PHE A 84 -1.35 12.32 5.64
C PHE A 84 -0.46 12.64 6.82
N ALA A 85 -0.32 11.73 7.80
CA ALA A 85 0.57 11.91 8.93
C ALA A 85 2.05 12.01 8.52
N GLY A 86 2.43 11.34 7.42
CA GLY A 86 3.77 11.39 6.84
C GLY A 86 3.98 12.51 5.83
N MET A 87 2.98 12.86 5.05
CA MET A 87 3.04 13.85 3.97
C MET A 87 3.38 15.25 4.47
N ARG A 88 3.84 16.09 3.54
CA ARG A 88 4.01 17.52 3.81
C ARG A 88 2.65 18.20 4.06
N PRO A 89 2.61 19.31 4.84
CA PRO A 89 1.36 20.01 5.17
C PRO A 89 0.59 20.53 3.94
N ASP A 90 1.29 20.77 2.83
CA ASP A 90 0.76 21.22 1.55
C ASP A 90 0.48 20.07 0.56
N GLY A 91 0.68 18.82 0.98
CA GLY A 91 0.54 17.65 0.13
C GLY A 91 -0.93 17.29 -0.17
N ILE A 92 -1.14 16.70 -1.32
CA ILE A 92 -2.46 16.27 -1.83
C ILE A 92 -2.47 14.75 -2.01
N LEU A 93 -3.48 14.10 -1.45
CA LEU A 93 -3.81 12.70 -1.68
C LEU A 93 -4.90 12.59 -2.76
N THR A 94 -4.63 11.84 -3.83
CA THR A 94 -5.65 11.40 -4.78
C THR A 94 -5.95 9.93 -4.49
N SER A 95 -7.15 9.62 -4.04
CA SER A 95 -7.55 8.27 -3.66
C SER A 95 -8.73 7.81 -4.50
N VAL A 96 -8.63 6.60 -5.05
CA VAL A 96 -9.60 6.01 -5.98
C VAL A 96 -10.23 4.78 -5.34
N ASP A 97 -11.56 4.67 -5.42
CA ASP A 97 -12.31 3.51 -4.92
C ASP A 97 -13.60 3.35 -5.74
N THR A 98 -14.01 2.14 -6.00
CA THR A 98 -15.25 1.84 -6.72
C THR A 98 -16.50 2.16 -5.88
N GLU A 99 -16.39 2.07 -4.55
CA GLU A 99 -17.50 2.17 -3.61
C GLU A 99 -17.66 3.59 -3.04
N PRO A 100 -18.75 4.33 -3.38
CA PRO A 100 -18.99 5.67 -2.83
C PRO A 100 -19.11 5.70 -1.30
N ALA A 101 -19.58 4.60 -0.68
CA ALA A 101 -19.70 4.49 0.78
C ALA A 101 -18.33 4.51 1.46
N HIS A 102 -17.31 3.87 0.88
CA HIS A 102 -15.94 3.88 1.35
C HIS A 102 -15.39 5.31 1.36
N GLN A 103 -15.55 6.02 0.26
CA GLN A 103 -15.08 7.40 0.15
C GLN A 103 -15.79 8.37 1.10
N GLN A 104 -17.08 8.13 1.40
CA GLN A 104 -17.78 8.92 2.41
C GLN A 104 -17.21 8.68 3.82
N ALA A 105 -16.90 7.42 4.16
CA ALA A 105 -16.25 7.09 5.43
C ALA A 105 -14.87 7.74 5.54
N ALA A 106 -14.02 7.59 4.51
CA ALA A 106 -12.70 8.22 4.45
C ALA A 106 -12.76 9.74 4.56
N ARG A 107 -13.69 10.39 3.84
CA ARG A 107 -13.90 11.83 3.94
C ARG A 107 -14.22 12.26 5.38
N LYS A 108 -15.10 11.52 6.06
CA LYS A 108 -15.45 11.79 7.46
C LYS A 108 -14.22 11.63 8.36
N ALA A 109 -13.44 10.59 8.16
CA ALA A 109 -12.20 10.34 8.91
C ALA A 109 -11.19 11.49 8.71
N PHE A 110 -10.95 11.94 7.48
CA PHE A 110 -10.01 13.03 7.20
C PHE A 110 -10.44 14.36 7.82
N LEU A 111 -11.75 14.69 7.71
CA LEU A 111 -12.29 15.91 8.29
C LEU A 111 -12.26 15.91 9.82
N SER A 112 -12.40 14.74 10.48
CA SER A 112 -12.37 14.62 11.94
C SER A 112 -11.05 15.04 12.57
N VAL A 113 -9.94 14.94 11.81
CA VAL A 113 -8.61 15.39 12.23
C VAL A 113 -8.20 16.74 11.61
N GLY A 114 -9.14 17.46 11.02
CA GLY A 114 -8.91 18.80 10.49
C GLY A 114 -8.17 18.83 9.15
N ILE A 115 -8.10 17.73 8.39
CA ILE A 115 -7.54 17.73 7.03
C ILE A 115 -8.54 18.47 6.12
N PRO A 116 -8.15 19.61 5.52
CA PRO A 116 -9.06 20.39 4.70
C PRO A 116 -9.32 19.71 3.35
N THR A 117 -10.52 19.93 2.78
CA THR A 117 -10.96 19.26 1.55
C THR A 117 -10.09 19.50 0.33
N GLN A 118 -9.31 20.58 0.33
CA GLN A 118 -8.35 20.88 -0.74
C GLN A 118 -7.16 19.93 -0.77
N ARG A 119 -6.90 19.18 0.33
CA ARG A 119 -5.80 18.25 0.45
C ARG A 119 -6.12 16.83 -0.02
N PHE A 120 -7.36 16.53 -0.35
CA PHE A 120 -7.72 15.21 -0.85
C PHE A 120 -8.68 15.28 -2.04
N ARG A 121 -8.47 14.39 -2.97
CA ARG A 121 -9.33 14.13 -4.13
C ARG A 121 -9.82 12.70 -4.03
N LEU A 122 -11.05 12.50 -3.61
CA LEU A 122 -11.68 11.19 -3.55
C LEU A 122 -12.45 11.00 -4.87
N ILE A 123 -12.00 10.03 -5.67
CA ILE A 123 -12.53 9.75 -7.01
C ILE A 123 -13.25 8.41 -6.97
N SER A 124 -14.58 8.43 -7.10
CA SER A 124 -15.37 7.22 -7.23
C SER A 124 -15.28 6.67 -8.65
N GLY A 125 -14.81 5.45 -8.80
CA GLY A 125 -14.69 4.76 -10.08
C GLY A 125 -13.62 3.69 -10.07
N ASP A 126 -13.57 2.95 -11.15
CA ASP A 126 -12.56 1.94 -11.43
C ASP A 126 -11.18 2.61 -11.60
N ALA A 127 -10.19 2.09 -10.87
CA ALA A 127 -8.85 2.66 -10.89
C ALA A 127 -8.19 2.54 -12.27
N LEU A 128 -8.40 1.47 -13.00
CA LEU A 128 -7.85 1.28 -14.36
C LEU A 128 -8.43 2.27 -15.37
N HIS A 129 -9.60 2.85 -15.08
CA HIS A 129 -10.17 3.95 -15.87
C HIS A 129 -9.73 5.34 -15.40
N VAL A 130 -9.33 5.50 -14.14
CA VAL A 130 -8.91 6.78 -13.56
C VAL A 130 -7.41 7.03 -13.73
N LEU A 131 -6.58 6.03 -13.40
CA LEU A 131 -5.11 6.16 -13.41
C LEU A 131 -4.54 6.64 -14.75
N PRO A 132 -5.02 6.18 -15.92
CA PRO A 132 -4.50 6.65 -17.21
C PRO A 132 -4.69 8.16 -17.47
N ARG A 133 -5.57 8.82 -16.71
CA ARG A 133 -5.82 10.27 -16.82
C ARG A 133 -4.93 11.11 -15.90
N LEU A 134 -4.17 10.46 -15.03
CA LEU A 134 -3.22 11.11 -14.14
C LEU A 134 -1.88 11.33 -14.84
N SER A 135 -1.16 12.37 -14.41
CA SER A 135 0.08 12.80 -15.07
C SER A 135 1.25 11.88 -14.77
N ASP A 136 2.01 11.55 -15.79
CA ASP A 136 3.25 10.76 -15.69
C ASP A 136 4.30 11.49 -14.86
N GLY A 137 5.07 10.74 -14.07
CA GLY A 137 6.22 11.26 -13.33
C GLY A 137 5.90 12.36 -12.32
N ALA A 138 4.64 12.48 -11.88
CA ALA A 138 4.19 13.59 -11.05
C ALA A 138 4.00 13.26 -9.57
N TYR A 139 4.10 11.99 -9.20
CA TYR A 139 3.76 11.53 -7.85
C TYR A 139 4.98 11.06 -7.06
N ASP A 140 4.99 11.39 -5.78
CA ASP A 140 6.04 11.03 -4.83
C ASP A 140 5.86 9.62 -4.27
N LEU A 141 4.58 9.19 -4.14
CA LEU A 141 4.23 7.88 -3.62
C LEU A 141 2.93 7.39 -4.27
N VAL A 142 2.92 6.12 -4.67
CA VAL A 142 1.73 5.38 -5.10
C VAL A 142 1.53 4.23 -4.12
N PHE A 143 0.33 4.14 -3.53
CA PHE A 143 -0.06 3.05 -2.65
C PHE A 143 -1.16 2.22 -3.31
N VAL A 144 -0.98 0.91 -3.33
CA VAL A 144 -1.88 -0.07 -3.96
C VAL A 144 -2.45 -0.98 -2.87
N ASP A 145 -3.77 -0.92 -2.70
CA ASP A 145 -4.57 -1.73 -1.78
C ASP A 145 -5.99 -1.90 -2.36
N GLY A 146 -6.04 -2.20 -3.66
CA GLY A 146 -7.28 -2.43 -4.42
C GLY A 146 -7.57 -3.91 -4.62
N ASP A 147 -8.23 -4.23 -5.74
CA ASP A 147 -8.52 -5.62 -6.13
C ASP A 147 -7.21 -6.35 -6.48
N PRO A 148 -6.84 -7.44 -5.76
CA PRO A 148 -5.63 -8.20 -6.07
C PRO A 148 -5.58 -8.77 -7.49
N MET A 149 -6.73 -8.99 -8.12
CA MET A 149 -6.81 -9.46 -9.51
C MET A 149 -6.25 -8.46 -10.53
N GLU A 150 -6.19 -7.18 -10.16
CA GLU A 150 -5.74 -6.08 -11.02
C GLU A 150 -4.36 -5.52 -10.61
N TYR A 151 -3.65 -6.19 -9.69
CA TYR A 151 -2.35 -5.71 -9.18
C TYR A 151 -1.29 -5.51 -10.26
N PRO A 152 -1.12 -6.38 -11.26
CA PRO A 152 -0.14 -6.14 -12.34
C PRO A 152 -0.37 -4.80 -13.05
N GLU A 153 -1.62 -4.51 -13.42
CA GLU A 153 -2.01 -3.28 -14.11
C GLU A 153 -1.85 -2.06 -13.20
N TYR A 154 -2.20 -2.17 -11.91
CA TYR A 154 -1.96 -1.10 -10.94
C TYR A 154 -0.49 -0.78 -10.79
N VAL A 155 0.38 -1.80 -10.78
CA VAL A 155 1.84 -1.64 -10.72
C VAL A 155 2.36 -0.91 -11.94
N GLU A 156 1.95 -1.31 -13.16
CA GLU A 156 2.37 -0.64 -14.40
C GLU A 156 1.99 0.85 -14.38
N GLN A 157 0.73 1.14 -14.00
CA GLN A 157 0.28 2.52 -13.85
C GLN A 157 1.05 3.26 -12.74
N GLY A 158 1.28 2.60 -11.59
CA GLY A 158 2.03 3.17 -10.48
C GLY A 158 3.44 3.59 -10.88
N ILE A 159 4.18 2.71 -11.57
CA ILE A 159 5.53 2.99 -12.06
C ILE A 159 5.54 4.17 -13.03
N ARG A 160 4.55 4.26 -13.94
CA ARG A 160 4.40 5.38 -14.87
C ARG A 160 4.18 6.71 -14.13
N LEU A 161 3.32 6.70 -13.11
CA LEU A 161 2.95 7.88 -12.34
C LEU A 161 4.08 8.41 -11.45
N LEU A 162 4.98 7.54 -11.00
CA LEU A 162 6.07 7.93 -10.11
C LEU A 162 7.11 8.81 -10.80
N ARG A 163 7.51 9.88 -10.10
CA ARG A 163 8.74 10.60 -10.44
C ARG A 163 10.00 9.78 -10.09
N HIS A 164 11.17 10.19 -10.58
CA HIS A 164 12.44 9.66 -10.09
C HIS A 164 12.58 9.91 -8.57
N GLY A 165 13.00 8.88 -7.84
CA GLY A 165 13.05 8.88 -6.37
C GLY A 165 11.69 8.74 -5.69
N GLY A 166 10.61 8.56 -6.43
CA GLY A 166 9.28 8.24 -5.90
C GLY A 166 9.18 6.78 -5.46
N LEU A 167 8.18 6.46 -4.63
CA LEU A 167 7.96 5.13 -4.06
C LEU A 167 6.64 4.53 -4.54
N ILE A 168 6.64 3.23 -4.82
CA ILE A 168 5.42 2.43 -4.86
C ILE A 168 5.40 1.49 -3.67
N ALA A 169 4.23 1.32 -3.06
CA ALA A 169 3.97 0.36 -2.00
C ALA A 169 2.72 -0.45 -2.32
N LEU A 170 2.79 -1.77 -2.18
CA LEU A 170 1.66 -2.69 -2.37
C LEU A 170 1.39 -3.41 -1.06
N ASP A 171 0.15 -3.31 -0.56
CA ASP A 171 -0.29 -4.11 0.60
C ASP A 171 -0.69 -5.53 0.16
N ASN A 172 -0.94 -6.41 1.11
CA ASN A 172 -1.33 -7.81 0.90
C ASN A 172 -0.33 -8.61 0.02
N ALA A 173 0.95 -8.21 0.05
CA ALA A 173 2.00 -8.82 -0.77
C ALA A 173 2.36 -10.26 -0.34
N LEU A 174 1.83 -10.76 0.80
CA LEU A 174 1.93 -12.17 1.23
C LEU A 174 0.60 -12.92 1.07
N LEU A 175 -0.50 -12.21 0.90
CA LEU A 175 -1.83 -12.73 0.59
C LEU A 175 -2.25 -13.88 1.51
N GLY A 176 -2.16 -13.66 2.85
CA GLY A 176 -2.47 -14.67 3.86
C GLY A 176 -1.59 -15.91 3.74
N ASP A 177 -0.28 -15.73 3.59
CA ASP A 177 0.74 -16.78 3.39
C ASP A 177 0.67 -17.54 2.06
N ARG A 178 -0.31 -17.26 1.18
CA ARG A 178 -0.51 -17.97 -0.10
C ARG A 178 0.65 -17.76 -1.09
N ILE A 179 1.27 -16.59 -1.07
CA ILE A 179 2.33 -16.24 -2.03
C ILE A 179 3.55 -17.18 -1.92
N ALA A 180 3.93 -17.53 -0.69
CA ALA A 180 5.09 -18.40 -0.43
C ALA A 180 4.79 -19.89 -0.60
N ASP A 181 3.53 -20.30 -0.71
CA ASP A 181 3.11 -21.68 -0.88
C ASP A 181 3.00 -22.04 -2.37
N PRO A 182 3.91 -22.91 -2.91
CA PRO A 182 3.85 -23.32 -4.31
C PRO A 182 2.62 -24.18 -4.66
N GLY A 183 1.85 -24.64 -3.67
CA GLY A 183 0.60 -25.36 -3.87
C GLY A 183 -0.60 -24.45 -4.14
N GLN A 184 -0.49 -23.17 -3.88
CA GLN A 184 -1.54 -22.17 -4.12
C GLN A 184 -1.41 -21.62 -5.54
N ASN A 185 -2.39 -21.91 -6.40
CA ASN A 185 -2.36 -21.55 -7.82
C ASN A 185 -3.74 -21.04 -8.28
N ASP A 186 -4.49 -20.41 -7.38
CA ASP A 186 -5.71 -19.69 -7.73
C ASP A 186 -5.37 -18.38 -8.46
N GLU A 187 -6.33 -17.85 -9.24
CA GLU A 187 -6.13 -16.68 -10.09
C GLU A 187 -5.66 -15.45 -9.32
N GLU A 188 -6.18 -15.23 -8.13
CA GLU A 188 -5.78 -14.12 -7.27
C GLU A 188 -4.32 -14.24 -6.83
N THR A 189 -3.91 -15.44 -6.38
CA THR A 189 -2.53 -15.70 -5.96
C THR A 189 -1.54 -15.53 -7.12
N GLU A 190 -1.89 -16.00 -8.31
CA GLU A 190 -1.04 -15.84 -9.50
C GLU A 190 -0.96 -14.38 -9.95
N SER A 191 -2.05 -13.60 -9.86
CA SER A 191 -2.05 -12.17 -10.16
C SER A 191 -1.11 -11.40 -9.24
N VAL A 192 -1.22 -11.63 -7.92
CA VAL A 192 -0.30 -10.98 -6.96
C VAL A 192 1.15 -11.39 -7.20
N ARG A 193 1.44 -12.69 -7.45
CA ARG A 193 2.79 -13.13 -7.81
C ARG A 193 3.33 -12.41 -9.03
N ALA A 194 2.52 -12.29 -10.09
CA ALA A 194 2.91 -11.58 -11.31
C ALA A 194 3.26 -10.11 -11.01
N ALA A 195 2.46 -9.43 -10.19
CA ALA A 195 2.75 -8.06 -9.76
C ALA A 195 4.06 -7.94 -8.96
N LEU A 196 4.31 -8.87 -8.03
CA LEU A 196 5.55 -8.89 -7.26
C LEU A 196 6.78 -9.13 -8.15
N GLU A 197 6.67 -10.04 -9.13
CA GLU A 197 7.72 -10.32 -10.10
C GLU A 197 7.99 -9.11 -10.99
N LEU A 198 6.94 -8.45 -11.48
CA LEU A 198 7.05 -7.24 -12.28
C LEU A 198 7.84 -6.15 -11.54
N VAL A 199 7.53 -5.92 -10.25
CA VAL A 199 8.27 -4.93 -9.44
C VAL A 199 9.69 -5.38 -9.13
N ARG A 200 9.91 -6.68 -8.81
CA ARG A 200 11.24 -7.23 -8.49
C ARG A 200 12.20 -7.15 -9.65
N ASP A 201 11.71 -7.46 -10.85
CA ASP A 201 12.53 -7.63 -12.04
C ASP A 201 12.62 -6.37 -12.90
N HIS A 202 11.99 -5.26 -12.47
CA HIS A 202 12.01 -3.97 -13.16
C HIS A 202 13.36 -3.25 -12.97
N ASP A 203 14.05 -2.96 -14.08
CA ASP A 203 15.41 -2.38 -14.07
C ASP A 203 15.53 -1.03 -13.35
N ASP A 204 14.45 -0.21 -13.39
CA ASP A 204 14.43 1.13 -12.80
C ASP A 204 13.95 1.13 -11.33
N LEU A 205 13.71 -0.03 -10.72
CA LEU A 205 13.24 -0.11 -9.34
C LEU A 205 14.31 -0.69 -8.40
N VAL A 206 14.28 -0.22 -7.16
CA VAL A 206 15.01 -0.81 -6.03
C VAL A 206 13.97 -1.32 -5.04
N THR A 207 13.84 -2.62 -4.91
CA THR A 207 12.69 -3.29 -4.29
C THR A 207 13.04 -3.97 -2.98
N THR A 208 12.11 -3.98 -2.05
CA THR A 208 12.12 -4.79 -0.82
C THR A 208 10.72 -5.26 -0.47
N LEU A 209 10.62 -6.47 0.10
CA LEU A 209 9.39 -7.00 0.69
C LEU A 209 9.52 -6.98 2.22
N LEU A 210 8.63 -6.25 2.88
CA LEU A 210 8.59 -6.09 4.32
C LEU A 210 7.52 -7.00 4.92
N PRO A 211 7.86 -7.80 5.95
CA PRO A 211 6.90 -8.68 6.60
C PRO A 211 6.10 -7.93 7.69
N VAL A 212 5.40 -6.87 7.30
CA VAL A 212 4.47 -6.09 8.14
C VAL A 212 3.06 -6.26 7.60
N GLY A 213 2.06 -6.28 8.47
CA GLY A 213 0.69 -6.59 8.06
C GLY A 213 0.60 -7.93 7.35
N ASP A 214 -0.06 -7.96 6.21
CA ASP A 214 -0.08 -9.11 5.28
C ASP A 214 0.99 -9.00 4.18
N GLY A 215 2.15 -8.42 4.54
CA GLY A 215 3.26 -8.15 3.62
C GLY A 215 3.09 -6.82 2.88
N LEU A 216 4.13 -6.00 2.95
CA LEU A 216 4.19 -4.74 2.22
C LEU A 216 5.38 -4.76 1.25
N LEU A 217 5.12 -4.87 -0.04
CA LEU A 217 6.15 -4.67 -1.05
C LEU A 217 6.40 -3.17 -1.23
N VAL A 218 7.65 -2.75 -1.20
CA VAL A 218 8.04 -1.35 -1.42
C VAL A 218 9.13 -1.28 -2.47
N ALA A 219 9.01 -0.36 -3.41
CA ALA A 219 10.06 -0.09 -4.37
C ALA A 219 10.26 1.41 -4.60
N ALA A 220 11.53 1.80 -4.82
CA ALA A 220 11.92 3.15 -5.16
C ALA A 220 12.30 3.23 -6.64
N LYS A 221 11.76 4.20 -7.37
CA LYS A 221 12.12 4.47 -8.76
C LYS A 221 13.45 5.22 -8.83
N ARG A 222 14.40 4.69 -9.61
CA ARG A 222 15.74 5.28 -9.83
C ARG A 222 15.68 6.60 -10.54
#